data_44c18356c0171ebe3dfdd0abdfed882a
#
_entry.id   44c18356c0171ebe3dfdd0abdfed882a
#
_cell.length_a   1.000
_cell.length_b   1.000
_cell.length_c   1.000
_cell.angle_alpha   90.00
_cell.angle_beta   90.00
_cell.angle_gamma   90.00
#
_symmetry.space_group_name_H-M   'P 1'
#
loop_
_entity.id
_entity.type
_entity.pdbx_description
1 polymer ?
#
loop_
_entity_poly.entity_id
_entity_poly.type
_entity_poly.pdbx_seq_one_letter_code
_entity_poly.pdbx_strand_id
1 'polypeptide(L)'
;MIKAFLHSINSVFLTHAIFIPFLIGIFKWKKIDSKFHPFIIYLGMGCLAEFLGYSLRTNGLLTPIVSNTKNFLYSWMAGLFLLEFIFRFNQSQNFRSIQLIFTVICWLILGIEYFILGLDQYRASFVVVFSLIFLIYFELDLIIKLVHHAQLRINKKGLFFILLPMLFFDIFYLIFSILCFYTDHYKIDTLLSNLQFGYIVYNFFTYLLFSIAILWFSKKINYLSQ
;
A
#
# COMPACT_ATOMS: atom_id res chain seq x y z
N MET A 1 11.03 6.11 -30.78
CA MET A 1 11.65 4.80 -30.49
C MET A 1 12.14 4.73 -29.02
N ILE A 2 13.01 5.62 -28.56
CA ILE A 2 13.51 5.62 -27.17
C ILE A 2 12.39 5.74 -26.13
N LYS A 3 11.37 6.61 -26.34
CA LYS A 3 10.20 6.71 -25.44
C LYS A 3 9.39 5.40 -25.36
N ALA A 4 9.19 4.72 -26.48
CA ALA A 4 8.47 3.43 -26.51
C ALA A 4 9.28 2.31 -25.86
N PHE A 5 10.60 2.31 -26.02
CA PHE A 5 11.52 1.36 -25.38
C PHE A 5 11.61 1.60 -23.88
N LEU A 6 11.72 2.87 -23.44
CA LEU A 6 11.65 3.24 -22.03
C LEU A 6 10.27 2.90 -21.43
N HIS A 7 9.19 3.06 -22.19
CA HIS A 7 7.84 2.72 -21.74
C HIS A 7 7.67 1.20 -21.54
N SER A 8 8.24 0.38 -22.42
CA SER A 8 8.17 -1.09 -22.32
C SER A 8 9.08 -1.67 -21.22
N ILE A 9 10.29 -1.14 -21.05
CA ILE A 9 11.15 -1.53 -19.92
C ILE A 9 10.61 -0.98 -18.60
N ASN A 10 10.12 0.26 -18.57
CA ASN A 10 9.57 0.87 -17.37
C ASN A 10 8.33 0.15 -16.84
N SER A 11 7.43 -0.31 -17.72
CA SER A 11 6.19 -0.94 -17.23
C SER A 11 6.45 -2.29 -16.55
N VAL A 12 7.38 -3.09 -17.04
CA VAL A 12 7.62 -4.44 -16.50
C VAL A 12 8.54 -4.40 -15.28
N PHE A 13 9.65 -3.66 -15.33
CA PHE A 13 10.62 -3.62 -14.23
C PHE A 13 10.14 -2.80 -13.03
N LEU A 14 9.52 -1.65 -13.28
CA LEU A 14 9.11 -0.74 -12.21
C LEU A 14 7.88 -1.24 -11.46
N THR A 15 6.92 -1.86 -12.14
CA THR A 15 5.74 -2.46 -11.50
C THR A 15 6.08 -3.69 -10.67
N HIS A 16 7.11 -4.46 -11.07
CA HIS A 16 7.51 -5.68 -10.36
C HIS A 16 8.54 -5.44 -9.25
N ALA A 17 8.92 -4.19 -8.98
CA ALA A 17 9.90 -3.87 -7.94
C ALA A 17 9.49 -4.32 -6.53
N ILE A 18 8.19 -4.50 -6.27
CA ILE A 18 7.65 -5.04 -5.01
C ILE A 18 8.19 -6.44 -4.66
N PHE A 19 8.60 -7.23 -5.67
CA PHE A 19 9.19 -8.55 -5.42
C PHE A 19 10.50 -8.48 -4.65
N ILE A 20 11.28 -7.39 -4.80
CA ILE A 20 12.58 -7.24 -4.14
C ILE A 20 12.44 -7.21 -2.61
N PRO A 21 11.68 -6.26 -2.01
CA PRO A 21 11.50 -6.22 -0.56
C PRO A 21 10.77 -7.46 -0.04
N PHE A 22 9.82 -8.02 -0.79
CA PHE A 22 9.13 -9.25 -0.40
C PHE A 22 10.09 -10.43 -0.28
N LEU A 23 10.92 -10.70 -1.29
CA LEU A 23 11.91 -11.79 -1.25
C LEU A 23 12.91 -11.60 -0.11
N ILE A 24 13.45 -10.39 0.07
CA ILE A 24 14.33 -10.08 1.21
C ILE A 24 13.62 -10.38 2.54
N GLY A 25 12.35 -10.01 2.66
CA GLY A 25 11.52 -10.26 3.85
C GLY A 25 11.33 -11.74 4.12
N ILE A 26 11.05 -12.54 3.10
CA ILE A 26 10.91 -14.00 3.21
C ILE A 26 12.23 -14.65 3.63
N PHE A 27 13.35 -14.33 2.97
CA PHE A 27 14.66 -14.88 3.34
C PHE A 27 15.07 -14.52 4.76
N LYS A 28 14.65 -13.34 5.24
CA LYS A 28 14.93 -12.89 6.60
C LYS A 28 13.82 -13.17 7.60
N TRP A 29 12.73 -13.84 7.22
CA TRP A 29 11.53 -14.06 8.04
C TRP A 29 11.84 -14.48 9.47
N LYS A 30 12.70 -15.48 9.63
CA LYS A 30 13.13 -15.98 10.96
C LYS A 30 14.02 -15.02 11.75
N LYS A 31 14.64 -14.05 11.08
CA LYS A 31 15.58 -13.07 11.67
C LYS A 31 14.92 -11.73 11.98
N ILE A 32 13.72 -11.48 11.48
CA ILE A 32 12.95 -10.26 11.64
C ILE A 32 12.04 -10.39 12.86
N ASP A 33 11.81 -9.28 13.59
CA ASP A 33 10.83 -9.22 14.66
C ASP A 33 9.42 -9.53 14.12
N SER A 34 8.65 -10.33 14.87
CA SER A 34 7.30 -10.74 14.47
C SER A 34 6.33 -9.57 14.25
N LYS A 35 6.61 -8.40 14.83
CA LYS A 35 5.82 -7.18 14.60
C LYS A 35 5.85 -6.71 13.13
N PHE A 36 6.91 -7.05 12.38
CA PHE A 36 7.04 -6.70 10.96
C PHE A 36 6.45 -7.75 10.02
N HIS A 37 6.06 -8.92 10.51
CA HIS A 37 5.48 -9.97 9.65
C HIS A 37 4.25 -9.50 8.87
N PRO A 38 3.29 -8.74 9.42
CA PRO A 38 2.17 -8.24 8.64
C PRO A 38 2.60 -7.35 7.46
N PHE A 39 3.67 -6.55 7.62
CA PHE A 39 4.21 -5.75 6.54
C PHE A 39 4.80 -6.62 5.41
N ILE A 40 5.49 -7.72 5.74
CA ILE A 40 5.99 -8.65 4.73
C ILE A 40 4.84 -9.38 4.02
N ILE A 41 3.78 -9.72 4.75
CA ILE A 41 2.56 -10.32 4.16
C ILE A 41 1.88 -9.30 3.23
N TYR A 42 1.79 -8.04 3.63
CA TYR A 42 1.30 -6.94 2.78
C TYR A 42 2.05 -6.87 1.44
N LEU A 43 3.40 -6.91 1.48
CA LEU A 43 4.22 -6.97 0.27
C LEU A 43 3.94 -8.22 -0.57
N GLY A 44 3.74 -9.36 0.07
CA GLY A 44 3.37 -10.63 -0.58
C GLY A 44 2.02 -10.55 -1.30
N MET A 45 1.03 -9.89 -0.70
CA MET A 45 -0.26 -9.64 -1.33
C MET A 45 -0.10 -8.75 -2.57
N GLY A 46 0.79 -7.74 -2.52
CA GLY A 46 1.13 -6.93 -3.68
C GLY A 46 1.77 -7.76 -4.82
N CYS A 47 2.73 -8.62 -4.49
CA CYS A 47 3.33 -9.54 -5.45
C CYS A 47 2.28 -10.46 -6.10
N LEU A 48 1.35 -10.99 -5.31
CA LEU A 48 0.27 -11.84 -5.79
C LEU A 48 -0.67 -11.08 -6.74
N ALA A 49 -1.03 -9.85 -6.38
CA ALA A 49 -1.89 -9.01 -7.21
C ALA A 49 -1.25 -8.66 -8.56
N GLU A 50 0.05 -8.35 -8.57
CA GLU A 50 0.81 -8.11 -9.81
C GLU A 50 0.90 -9.37 -10.67
N PHE A 51 1.23 -10.51 -10.07
CA PHE A 51 1.31 -11.79 -10.77
C PHE A 51 -0.04 -12.19 -11.38
N LEU A 52 -1.13 -12.07 -10.63
CA LEU A 52 -2.49 -12.35 -11.12
C LEU A 52 -2.87 -11.37 -12.23
N GLY A 53 -2.56 -10.08 -12.08
CA GLY A 53 -2.83 -9.07 -13.10
C GLY A 53 -2.11 -9.36 -14.42
N TYR A 54 -0.85 -9.75 -14.33
CA TYR A 54 -0.06 -10.16 -15.50
C TYR A 54 -0.63 -11.43 -16.16
N SER A 55 -0.89 -12.48 -15.38
CA SER A 55 -1.43 -13.75 -15.86
C SER A 55 -2.80 -13.59 -16.53
N LEU A 56 -3.71 -12.84 -15.92
CA LEU A 56 -5.03 -12.59 -16.49
C LEU A 56 -4.95 -11.79 -17.81
N ARG A 57 -4.03 -10.84 -17.90
CA ARG A 57 -3.81 -10.04 -19.11
C ARG A 57 -3.26 -10.89 -20.26
N THR A 58 -2.24 -11.72 -19.98
CA THR A 58 -1.61 -12.58 -21.01
C THR A 58 -2.55 -13.66 -21.54
N ASN A 59 -3.47 -14.14 -20.72
CA ASN A 59 -4.48 -15.12 -21.14
C ASN A 59 -5.78 -14.48 -21.70
N GLY A 60 -5.83 -13.17 -21.88
CA GLY A 60 -7.02 -12.48 -22.40
C GLY A 60 -8.25 -12.52 -21.48
N LEU A 61 -8.06 -12.89 -20.20
CA LEU A 61 -9.13 -13.01 -19.21
C LEU A 61 -9.36 -11.72 -18.40
N LEU A 62 -8.57 -10.66 -18.65
CA LEU A 62 -8.66 -9.40 -17.91
C LEU A 62 -9.83 -8.55 -18.44
N THR A 63 -11.05 -8.92 -18.07
CA THR A 63 -12.24 -8.08 -18.27
C THR A 63 -12.26 -6.94 -17.24
N PRO A 64 -13.00 -5.83 -17.48
CA PRO A 64 -13.17 -4.75 -16.49
C PRO A 64 -13.64 -5.27 -15.14
N ILE A 65 -14.62 -6.17 -15.11
CA ILE A 65 -15.16 -6.79 -13.89
C ILE A 65 -14.05 -7.53 -13.12
N VAL A 66 -13.29 -8.39 -13.81
CA VAL A 66 -12.20 -9.17 -13.21
C VAL A 66 -11.10 -8.26 -12.69
N SER A 67 -10.74 -7.22 -13.44
CA SER A 67 -9.75 -6.22 -13.01
C SER A 67 -10.19 -5.47 -11.77
N ASN A 68 -11.45 -5.00 -11.74
CA ASN A 68 -12.01 -4.27 -10.61
C ASN A 68 -12.12 -5.16 -9.37
N THR A 69 -12.62 -6.39 -9.51
CA THR A 69 -12.70 -7.36 -8.41
C THR A 69 -11.31 -7.67 -7.83
N LYS A 70 -10.31 -7.89 -8.69
CA LYS A 70 -8.92 -8.12 -8.26
C LYS A 70 -8.37 -6.93 -7.48
N ASN A 71 -8.50 -5.73 -8.04
CA ASN A 71 -7.98 -4.51 -7.41
C ASN A 71 -8.66 -4.24 -6.07
N PHE A 72 -9.96 -4.49 -6.01
CA PHE A 72 -10.76 -4.39 -4.80
C PHE A 72 -10.27 -5.35 -3.71
N LEU A 73 -10.19 -6.65 -3.99
CA LEU A 73 -9.74 -7.66 -3.04
C LEU A 73 -8.31 -7.37 -2.56
N TYR A 74 -7.44 -6.93 -3.48
CA TYR A 74 -6.08 -6.52 -3.13
C TYR A 74 -6.08 -5.33 -2.16
N SER A 75 -6.73 -4.24 -2.52
CA SER A 75 -6.74 -3.02 -1.69
C SER A 75 -7.28 -3.29 -0.30
N TRP A 76 -8.32 -4.10 -0.21
CA TRP A 76 -8.92 -4.45 1.05
C TRP A 76 -8.01 -5.32 1.92
N MET A 77 -7.47 -6.43 1.38
CA MET A 77 -6.58 -7.32 2.13
C MET A 77 -5.26 -6.63 2.48
N ALA A 78 -4.68 -5.90 1.54
CA ALA A 78 -3.46 -5.13 1.76
C ALA A 78 -3.65 -4.09 2.87
N GLY A 79 -4.77 -3.38 2.86
CA GLY A 79 -5.12 -2.41 3.90
C GLY A 79 -5.23 -3.05 5.29
N LEU A 80 -5.80 -4.25 5.40
CA LEU A 80 -5.88 -4.97 6.68
C LEU A 80 -4.50 -5.33 7.25
N PHE A 81 -3.59 -5.86 6.41
CA PHE A 81 -2.25 -6.20 6.87
C PHE A 81 -1.43 -4.96 7.22
N LEU A 82 -1.64 -3.88 6.51
CA LEU A 82 -1.00 -2.61 6.78
C LEU A 82 -1.48 -2.01 8.11
N LEU A 83 -2.77 -2.01 8.36
CA LEU A 83 -3.34 -1.62 9.64
C LEU A 83 -2.82 -2.50 10.78
N GLU A 84 -2.80 -3.83 10.60
CA GLU A 84 -2.24 -4.75 11.60
C GLU A 84 -0.77 -4.45 11.88
N PHE A 85 0.02 -4.09 10.85
CA PHE A 85 1.40 -3.64 11.02
C PHE A 85 1.49 -2.38 11.89
N ILE A 86 0.74 -1.34 11.56
CA ILE A 86 0.72 -0.08 12.31
C ILE A 86 0.30 -0.32 13.77
N PHE A 87 -0.72 -1.15 14.00
CA PHE A 87 -1.22 -1.46 15.34
C PHE A 87 -0.24 -2.23 16.21
N ARG A 88 0.59 -3.09 15.66
CA ARG A 88 1.62 -3.80 16.43
C ARG A 88 2.67 -2.86 17.03
N PHE A 89 2.81 -1.66 16.48
CA PHE A 89 3.68 -0.62 17.02
C PHE A 89 2.95 0.40 17.90
N ASN A 90 1.63 0.52 17.77
CA ASN A 90 0.81 1.42 18.56
C ASN A 90 0.11 0.63 19.69
N GLN A 91 0.73 0.53 20.86
CA GLN A 91 0.32 -0.35 21.98
C GLN A 91 -1.00 0.02 22.70
N SER A 92 -1.79 0.95 22.19
CA SER A 92 -3.05 1.37 22.81
C SER A 92 -4.15 0.32 22.59
N GLN A 93 -4.76 -0.19 23.68
CA GLN A 93 -5.89 -1.14 23.60
C GLN A 93 -7.11 -0.56 22.85
N ASN A 94 -7.32 0.74 22.93
CA ASN A 94 -8.41 1.42 22.24
C ASN A 94 -8.28 1.33 20.71
N PHE A 95 -7.07 1.18 20.20
CA PHE A 95 -6.81 1.07 18.77
C PHE A 95 -7.42 -0.19 18.15
N ARG A 96 -7.44 -1.31 18.86
CA ARG A 96 -7.99 -2.57 18.33
C ARG A 96 -9.50 -2.48 18.11
N SER A 97 -10.20 -1.79 19.00
CA SER A 97 -11.63 -1.52 18.84
C SER A 97 -11.90 -0.58 17.66
N ILE A 98 -11.08 0.46 17.51
CA ILE A 98 -11.17 1.39 16.38
C ILE A 98 -10.92 0.66 15.05
N GLN A 99 -9.93 -0.23 14.99
CA GLN A 99 -9.65 -1.05 13.81
C GLN A 99 -10.86 -1.90 13.41
N LEU A 100 -11.48 -2.60 14.36
CA LEU A 100 -12.66 -3.42 14.11
C LEU A 100 -13.82 -2.58 13.57
N ILE A 101 -14.13 -1.47 14.24
CA ILE A 101 -15.18 -0.55 13.81
C ILE A 101 -14.89 -0.03 12.39
N PHE A 102 -13.67 0.39 12.13
CA PHE A 102 -13.26 0.87 10.81
C PHE A 102 -13.41 -0.21 9.74
N THR A 103 -12.97 -1.44 10.02
CA THR A 103 -13.11 -2.57 9.09
C THR A 103 -14.58 -2.84 8.76
N VAL A 104 -15.45 -2.82 9.78
CA VAL A 104 -16.90 -2.99 9.58
C VAL A 104 -17.49 -1.87 8.74
N ILE A 105 -17.11 -0.61 9.01
CA ILE A 105 -17.57 0.54 8.22
C ILE A 105 -17.13 0.42 6.77
N CYS A 106 -15.87 0.08 6.51
CA CYS A 106 -15.37 -0.14 5.16
C CYS A 106 -16.16 -1.24 4.42
N TRP A 107 -16.49 -2.35 5.11
CA TRP A 107 -17.31 -3.41 4.56
C TRP A 107 -18.72 -2.95 4.19
N LEU A 108 -19.34 -2.17 5.07
CA LEU A 108 -20.69 -1.65 4.83
C LEU A 108 -20.71 -0.70 3.64
N ILE A 109 -19.79 0.27 3.59
CA ILE A 109 -19.70 1.23 2.45
C ILE A 109 -19.47 0.46 1.16
N LEU A 110 -18.63 -0.53 1.17
CA LEU A 110 -18.30 -1.36 0.03
C LEU A 110 -19.50 -2.17 -0.46
N GLY A 111 -20.24 -2.79 0.46
CA GLY A 111 -21.48 -3.46 0.12
C GLY A 111 -22.47 -2.50 -0.55
N ILE A 112 -22.61 -1.30 0.00
CA ILE A 112 -23.50 -0.25 -0.57
C ILE A 112 -23.02 0.17 -1.97
N GLU A 113 -21.73 0.43 -2.15
CA GLU A 113 -21.18 0.78 -3.48
C GLU A 113 -21.39 -0.33 -4.50
N TYR A 114 -21.19 -1.59 -4.09
CA TYR A 114 -21.43 -2.74 -4.95
C TYR A 114 -22.91 -2.83 -5.42
N PHE A 115 -23.85 -2.62 -4.50
CA PHE A 115 -25.28 -2.66 -4.81
C PHE A 115 -25.77 -1.48 -5.66
N ILE A 116 -25.17 -0.29 -5.48
CA ILE A 116 -25.62 0.94 -6.17
C ILE A 116 -24.93 1.09 -7.54
N LEU A 117 -23.62 0.87 -7.62
CA LEU A 117 -22.82 1.19 -8.81
C LEU A 117 -22.56 -0.01 -9.72
N GLY A 118 -22.65 -1.23 -9.19
CA GLY A 118 -22.22 -2.43 -9.91
C GLY A 118 -20.70 -2.50 -10.08
N LEU A 119 -20.16 -3.69 -10.35
CA LEU A 119 -18.72 -3.90 -10.54
C LEU A 119 -18.17 -3.32 -11.84
N ASP A 120 -19.01 -3.10 -12.83
CA ASP A 120 -18.62 -2.68 -14.18
C ASP A 120 -18.22 -1.20 -14.24
N GLN A 121 -18.81 -0.38 -13.35
CA GLN A 121 -18.60 1.08 -13.30
C GLN A 121 -17.65 1.52 -12.20
N TYR A 122 -17.02 0.56 -11.53
CA TYR A 122 -16.17 0.81 -10.40
C TYR A 122 -14.80 1.37 -10.83
N ARG A 123 -14.68 2.70 -10.91
CA ARG A 123 -13.41 3.37 -11.25
C ARG A 123 -12.71 4.00 -10.06
N ALA A 124 -13.46 4.54 -9.10
CA ALA A 124 -12.91 5.09 -7.87
C ALA A 124 -13.91 4.84 -6.74
N SER A 125 -13.46 4.18 -5.69
CA SER A 125 -14.30 3.82 -4.56
C SER A 125 -14.18 4.85 -3.45
N PHE A 126 -15.31 5.28 -2.91
CA PHE A 126 -15.35 6.04 -1.66
C PHE A 126 -14.64 5.27 -0.53
N VAL A 127 -14.71 3.93 -0.54
CA VAL A 127 -13.99 3.08 0.42
C VAL A 127 -12.48 3.27 0.29
N VAL A 128 -11.95 3.34 -0.93
CA VAL A 128 -10.50 3.55 -1.13
C VAL A 128 -10.09 4.90 -0.58
N VAL A 129 -10.82 5.97 -0.93
CA VAL A 129 -10.53 7.32 -0.43
C VAL A 129 -10.62 7.38 1.09
N PHE A 130 -11.68 6.82 1.67
CA PHE A 130 -11.90 6.80 3.11
C PHE A 130 -10.83 5.97 3.83
N SER A 131 -10.46 4.79 3.31
CA SER A 131 -9.42 3.95 3.89
C SER A 131 -8.03 4.60 3.84
N LEU A 132 -7.71 5.31 2.75
CA LEU A 132 -6.45 6.05 2.63
C LEU A 132 -6.36 7.20 3.64
N ILE A 133 -7.43 7.99 3.82
CA ILE A 133 -7.46 9.06 4.84
C ILE A 133 -7.18 8.47 6.23
N PHE A 134 -7.75 7.31 6.51
CA PHE A 134 -7.58 6.66 7.80
C PHE A 134 -6.17 6.10 7.99
N LEU A 135 -5.60 5.48 6.96
CA LEU A 135 -4.21 5.01 6.96
C LEU A 135 -3.24 6.16 7.18
N ILE A 136 -3.38 7.24 6.42
CA ILE A 136 -2.56 8.46 6.54
C ILE A 136 -2.61 9.01 7.98
N TYR A 137 -3.79 9.06 8.59
CA TYR A 137 -3.93 9.50 9.98
C TYR A 137 -3.12 8.64 10.95
N PHE A 138 -3.20 7.31 10.84
CA PHE A 138 -2.47 6.40 11.72
C PHE A 138 -0.97 6.38 11.47
N GLU A 139 -0.54 6.53 10.23
CA GLU A 139 0.88 6.65 9.87
C GLU A 139 1.47 7.92 10.47
N LEU A 140 0.77 9.05 10.34
CA LEU A 140 1.16 10.32 10.94
C LEU A 140 1.25 10.22 12.46
N ASP A 141 0.26 9.65 13.13
CA ASP A 141 0.27 9.46 14.58
C ASP A 141 1.48 8.64 15.03
N LEU A 142 1.78 7.55 14.30
CA LEU A 142 2.93 6.70 14.62
C LEU A 142 4.26 7.41 14.33
N ILE A 143 4.37 8.17 13.23
CA ILE A 143 5.57 8.96 12.90
C ILE A 143 5.81 10.03 13.98
N ILE A 144 4.77 10.76 14.39
CA ILE A 144 4.86 11.78 15.44
C ILE A 144 5.36 11.15 16.75
N LYS A 145 4.81 10.00 17.15
CA LYS A 145 5.27 9.27 18.34
C LYS A 145 6.72 8.83 18.22
N LEU A 146 7.15 8.38 17.03
CA LEU A 146 8.55 8.02 16.80
C LEU A 146 9.50 9.20 16.91
N VAL A 147 9.09 10.38 16.43
CA VAL A 147 9.89 11.60 16.48
C VAL A 147 9.98 12.14 17.90
N HIS A 148 8.86 12.19 18.64
CA HIS A 148 8.84 12.68 20.02
C HIS A 148 9.65 11.81 20.99
N HIS A 149 9.70 10.50 20.77
CA HIS A 149 10.52 9.60 21.58
C HIS A 149 11.97 9.56 21.08
N ALA A 150 12.62 10.69 20.90
CA ALA A 150 13.84 11.01 20.16
C ALA A 150 15.15 10.31 20.57
N GLN A 151 15.15 9.35 21.47
CA GLN A 151 16.28 8.42 21.64
C GLN A 151 16.18 7.27 20.62
N LEU A 152 16.31 7.63 19.35
CA LEU A 152 16.18 6.71 18.23
C LEU A 152 17.34 5.71 18.20
N ARG A 153 17.20 4.58 18.86
CA ARG A 153 17.99 3.39 18.56
C ARG A 153 17.80 3.02 17.09
N ILE A 154 18.84 2.44 16.46
CA ILE A 154 18.92 2.08 15.02
C ILE A 154 17.62 1.46 14.45
N ASN A 155 16.89 0.76 15.27
CA ASN A 155 15.70 0.01 14.93
C ASN A 155 14.43 0.88 14.72
N LYS A 156 14.33 2.00 15.43
CA LYS A 156 13.26 2.99 15.18
C LYS A 156 13.51 3.70 13.84
N LYS A 157 14.78 3.82 13.42
CA LYS A 157 15.14 4.33 12.10
C LYS A 157 14.57 3.45 10.98
N GLY A 158 14.66 2.11 11.10
CA GLY A 158 14.09 1.18 10.12
C GLY A 158 12.58 1.33 9.98
N LEU A 159 11.85 1.46 11.10
CA LEU A 159 10.41 1.70 11.07
C LEU A 159 10.07 3.05 10.42
N PHE A 160 10.84 4.09 10.72
CA PHE A 160 10.68 5.41 10.10
C PHE A 160 10.89 5.36 8.58
N PHE A 161 11.89 4.59 8.11
CA PHE A 161 12.17 4.37 6.69
C PHE A 161 11.10 3.54 5.96
N ILE A 162 10.20 2.88 6.67
CA ILE A 162 8.99 2.28 6.08
C ILE A 162 7.85 3.29 6.09
N LEU A 163 7.56 3.87 7.25
CA LEU A 163 6.36 4.70 7.43
C LEU A 163 6.40 5.98 6.59
N LEU A 164 7.57 6.62 6.47
CA LEU A 164 7.66 7.88 5.73
C LEU A 164 7.38 7.69 4.22
N PRO A 165 8.02 6.75 3.50
CA PRO A 165 7.65 6.49 2.11
C PRO A 165 6.21 6.00 1.95
N MET A 166 5.69 5.20 2.89
CA MET A 166 4.30 4.76 2.89
C MET A 166 3.33 5.93 2.96
N LEU A 167 3.54 6.84 3.91
CA LEU A 167 2.74 8.04 4.08
C LEU A 167 2.68 8.87 2.79
N PHE A 168 3.83 9.11 2.15
CA PHE A 168 3.86 9.84 0.89
C PHE A 168 3.17 9.07 -0.23
N PHE A 169 3.30 7.74 -0.25
CA PHE A 169 2.62 6.88 -1.21
C PHE A 169 1.09 6.98 -1.05
N ASP A 170 0.59 6.89 0.17
CA ASP A 170 -0.84 6.94 0.45
C ASP A 170 -1.44 8.32 0.17
N ILE A 171 -0.69 9.40 0.48
CA ILE A 171 -1.09 10.77 0.10
C ILE A 171 -1.16 10.91 -1.43
N PHE A 172 -0.14 10.42 -2.14
CA PHE A 172 -0.12 10.49 -3.60
C PHE A 172 -1.27 9.68 -4.20
N TYR A 173 -1.51 8.48 -3.68
CA TYR A 173 -2.59 7.61 -4.14
C TYR A 173 -3.97 8.18 -3.82
N LEU A 174 -4.12 8.87 -2.69
CA LEU A 174 -5.33 9.61 -2.35
C LEU A 174 -5.62 10.71 -3.37
N ILE A 175 -4.62 11.55 -3.67
CA ILE A 175 -4.74 12.62 -4.68
C ILE A 175 -5.10 12.03 -6.05
N PHE A 176 -4.41 10.96 -6.46
CA PHE A 176 -4.67 10.27 -7.71
C PHE A 176 -6.10 9.71 -7.77
N SER A 177 -6.58 9.09 -6.69
CA SER A 177 -7.95 8.55 -6.60
C SER A 177 -9.01 9.63 -6.70
N ILE A 178 -8.79 10.78 -6.04
CA ILE A 178 -9.68 11.95 -6.13
C ILE A 178 -9.70 12.50 -7.57
N LEU A 179 -8.54 12.64 -8.19
CA LEU A 179 -8.47 13.12 -9.57
C LEU A 179 -9.14 12.16 -10.55
N CYS A 180 -8.98 10.86 -10.39
CA CYS A 180 -9.70 9.86 -11.20
C CYS A 180 -11.22 10.00 -11.08
N PHE A 181 -11.74 10.36 -9.91
CA PHE A 181 -13.17 10.60 -9.71
C PHE A 181 -13.68 11.83 -10.50
N TYR A 182 -12.83 12.85 -10.65
CA TYR A 182 -13.17 14.06 -11.40
C TYR A 182 -12.96 13.94 -12.91
N THR A 183 -12.10 13.01 -13.40
CA THR A 183 -11.76 12.93 -14.84
C THR A 183 -12.89 12.44 -15.73
N ASP A 184 -13.87 11.74 -15.18
CA ASP A 184 -15.08 11.38 -15.94
C ASP A 184 -15.90 12.63 -16.37
N HIS A 185 -15.62 13.79 -15.78
CA HIS A 185 -16.30 15.07 -16.09
C HIS A 185 -15.43 16.06 -16.87
N TYR A 186 -14.11 15.90 -16.86
CA TYR A 186 -13.18 16.82 -17.51
C TYR A 186 -12.10 16.04 -18.28
N LYS A 187 -11.84 16.42 -19.54
CA LYS A 187 -10.78 15.83 -20.39
C LYS A 187 -9.37 16.13 -19.83
N ILE A 188 -8.96 15.45 -18.76
CA ILE A 188 -7.66 15.63 -18.09
C ILE A 188 -6.72 14.45 -18.41
N ASP A 189 -6.89 13.78 -19.55
CA ASP A 189 -6.16 12.56 -19.91
C ASP A 189 -4.62 12.72 -19.87
N THR A 190 -4.14 13.90 -20.28
CA THR A 190 -2.68 14.18 -20.31
C THR A 190 -2.11 14.36 -18.90
N LEU A 191 -2.84 15.00 -17.99
CA LEU A 191 -2.43 15.15 -16.60
C LEU A 191 -2.42 13.80 -15.91
N LEU A 192 -3.45 13.00 -16.14
CA LEU A 192 -3.59 11.66 -15.55
C LEU A 192 -2.46 10.73 -16.00
N SER A 193 -2.07 10.75 -17.28
CA SER A 193 -0.96 9.93 -17.80
C SER A 193 0.39 10.34 -17.19
N ASN A 194 0.64 11.63 -17.00
CA ASN A 194 1.85 12.13 -16.36
C ASN A 194 1.90 11.78 -14.87
N LEU A 195 0.77 11.87 -14.18
CA LEU A 195 0.66 11.46 -12.77
C LEU A 195 0.85 9.96 -12.62
N GLN A 196 0.31 9.15 -13.52
CA GLN A 196 0.51 7.70 -13.53
C GLN A 196 1.98 7.33 -13.70
N PHE A 197 2.71 8.03 -14.56
CA PHE A 197 4.15 7.82 -14.70
C PHE A 197 4.89 8.20 -13.41
N GLY A 198 4.59 9.35 -12.83
CA GLY A 198 5.15 9.79 -11.54
C GLY A 198 4.88 8.77 -10.43
N TYR A 199 3.67 8.22 -10.37
CA TYR A 199 3.29 7.16 -9.44
C TYR A 199 4.16 5.90 -9.58
N ILE A 200 4.38 5.44 -10.81
CA ILE A 200 5.21 4.25 -11.08
C ILE A 200 6.65 4.47 -10.60
N VAL A 201 7.24 5.63 -10.93
CA VAL A 201 8.60 5.97 -10.52
C VAL A 201 8.72 6.07 -9.00
N TYR A 202 7.77 6.76 -8.36
CA TYR A 202 7.73 6.89 -6.90
C TYR A 202 7.58 5.52 -6.21
N ASN A 203 6.72 4.66 -6.72
CA ASN A 203 6.50 3.31 -6.22
C ASN A 203 7.78 2.46 -6.24
N PHE A 204 8.56 2.56 -7.33
CA PHE A 204 9.87 1.91 -7.43
C PHE A 204 10.83 2.34 -6.31
N PHE A 205 10.99 3.65 -6.09
CA PHE A 205 11.85 4.16 -5.01
C PHE A 205 11.35 3.74 -3.63
N THR A 206 10.04 3.72 -3.42
CA THR A 206 9.42 3.25 -2.18
C THR A 206 9.80 1.79 -1.89
N TYR A 207 9.72 0.91 -2.88
CA TYR A 207 10.11 -0.50 -2.70
C TYR A 207 11.62 -0.68 -2.48
N LEU A 208 12.47 0.17 -3.05
CA LEU A 208 13.90 0.17 -2.73
C LEU A 208 14.13 0.57 -1.26
N LEU A 209 13.45 1.60 -0.77
CA LEU A 209 13.54 2.02 0.63
C LEU A 209 13.02 0.93 1.58
N PHE A 210 11.94 0.25 1.24
CA PHE A 210 11.45 -0.91 2.00
C PHE A 210 12.49 -2.03 2.04
N SER A 211 13.17 -2.29 0.94
CA SER A 211 14.24 -3.30 0.87
C SER A 211 15.38 -2.97 1.82
N ILE A 212 15.83 -1.72 1.83
CA ILE A 212 16.88 -1.23 2.74
C ILE A 212 16.41 -1.32 4.19
N ALA A 213 15.18 -0.90 4.49
CA ALA A 213 14.61 -0.96 5.82
C ALA A 213 14.54 -2.41 6.35
N ILE A 214 14.07 -3.36 5.54
CA ILE A 214 14.00 -4.78 5.91
C ILE A 214 15.40 -5.38 6.16
N LEU A 215 16.42 -4.92 5.44
CA LEU A 215 17.79 -5.33 5.67
C LEU A 215 18.30 -4.91 7.06
N TRP A 216 17.81 -3.80 7.60
CA TRP A 216 18.20 -3.28 8.92
C TRP A 216 17.43 -3.90 10.09
N PHE A 217 16.33 -4.62 9.84
CA PHE A 217 15.58 -5.29 10.90
C PHE A 217 16.36 -6.46 11.50
N SER A 218 16.53 -6.46 12.82
CA SER A 218 17.09 -7.58 13.56
C SER A 218 16.19 -7.99 14.72
N LYS A 219 16.22 -9.26 15.12
CA LYS A 219 15.42 -9.82 16.22
C LYS A 219 15.66 -9.20 17.60
N LYS A 220 16.76 -8.47 17.80
CA LYS A 220 17.17 -7.94 19.11
C LYS A 220 16.59 -6.56 19.37
N ILE A 221 15.28 -6.41 19.30
CA ILE A 221 14.67 -5.11 19.52
C ILE A 221 13.64 -5.26 20.63
N ASN A 222 14.07 -5.02 21.87
CA ASN A 222 13.13 -4.71 22.94
C ASN A 222 12.51 -3.33 22.63
N TYR A 223 11.39 -3.35 21.92
CA TYR A 223 10.61 -2.15 21.66
C TYR A 223 9.82 -1.79 22.90
N LEU A 224 10.04 -0.58 23.38
CA LEU A 224 9.10 0.18 24.19
C LEU A 224 8.43 -0.58 25.37
N SER A 225 9.22 -1.32 26.15
CA SER A 225 8.84 -1.60 27.52
C SER A 225 9.53 -0.55 28.41
N GLN A 226 9.03 0.65 28.38
CA GLN A 226 9.12 1.64 29.47
C GLN A 226 8.25 2.83 29.13
#